data_73ddeb81c298d86aceb5dbfe6d9023d7
#
_entry.id   73ddeb81c298d86aceb5dbfe6d9023d7
#
_cell.length_a   1.000
_cell.length_b   1.000
_cell.length_c   1.000
_cell.angle_alpha   90.00
_cell.angle_beta   90.00
_cell.angle_gamma   90.00
#
_symmetry.space_group_name_H-M   'P 1'
#
loop_
_entity.id
_entity.type
_entity.pdbx_description
1 polymer ?
#
loop_
_entity_poly.entity_id
_entity_poly.type
_entity_poly.pdbx_seq_one_letter_code
_entity_poly.pdbx_strand_id
1 'polypeptide(L)'
;MKVCAFTGHRNLTGYDFDELLLERVILNLVKNGVTRFLCGMAVGFDMKAAQAVIRLKENYNIELVACLPCVNQAERYSAKNKLLYKEILLKCDLVVALEREYKNGCMQSRDRFMVDNSDTIVCFLRKNSGGTYYTVNYAKRANKKIIQI
;
A
#
# COMPACT_ATOMS: atom_id res chain seq x y z
N MET A 1 -9.89 2.82 -16.05
CA MET A 1 -9.42 3.38 -14.77
C MET A 1 -7.99 2.92 -14.53
N LYS A 2 -7.08 3.85 -14.22
CA LYS A 2 -5.71 3.51 -13.85
C LYS A 2 -5.61 3.34 -12.34
N VAL A 3 -4.95 2.27 -11.91
CA VAL A 3 -4.85 1.87 -10.52
C VAL A 3 -3.39 1.69 -10.13
N CYS A 4 -3.00 2.26 -8.99
CA CYS A 4 -1.68 2.09 -8.40
C CYS A 4 -1.79 1.32 -7.09
N ALA A 5 -0.87 0.39 -6.84
CA ALA A 5 -0.74 -0.30 -5.56
C ALA A 5 0.59 0.03 -4.90
N PHE A 6 0.64 -0.07 -3.60
CA PHE A 6 1.83 0.20 -2.79
C PHE A 6 2.39 -1.09 -2.19
N THR A 7 3.71 -1.18 -2.09
CA THR A 7 4.37 -2.20 -1.29
C THR A 7 5.70 -1.67 -0.77
N GLY A 8 6.01 -1.92 0.49
CA GLY A 8 7.24 -1.43 1.10
C GLY A 8 7.48 -2.02 2.48
N HIS A 9 8.64 -1.72 3.03
CA HIS A 9 9.05 -2.28 4.31
C HIS A 9 8.22 -1.73 5.48
N ARG A 10 7.97 -2.60 6.45
CA ARG A 10 7.27 -2.24 7.69
C ARG A 10 8.12 -1.39 8.60
N ASN A 11 9.43 -1.62 8.62
CA ASN A 11 10.38 -0.84 9.40
C ASN A 11 11.19 0.03 8.46
N LEU A 12 11.01 1.34 8.56
CA LEU A 12 11.72 2.33 7.74
C LEU A 12 12.99 2.84 8.41
N THR A 13 13.23 2.47 9.66
CA THR A 13 14.39 2.90 10.43
C THR A 13 15.69 2.41 9.80
N GLY A 14 16.67 3.30 9.66
CA GLY A 14 17.97 2.95 9.09
C GLY A 14 18.02 2.95 7.56
N TYR A 15 16.90 3.23 6.91
CA TYR A 15 16.85 3.37 5.45
C TYR A 15 16.68 4.84 5.04
N ASP A 16 16.93 5.10 3.78
CA ASP A 16 16.86 6.43 3.15
C ASP A 16 15.43 6.78 2.67
N PHE A 17 14.41 6.43 3.44
CA PHE A 17 13.03 6.73 3.05
C PHE A 17 12.78 8.24 3.03
N ASP A 18 12.33 8.74 1.88
CA ASP A 18 12.02 10.15 1.65
C ASP A 18 10.51 10.32 1.44
N GLU A 19 9.83 10.88 2.44
CA GLU A 19 8.39 11.10 2.41
C GLU A 19 7.98 12.10 1.34
N LEU A 20 8.81 13.13 1.09
CA LEU A 20 8.53 14.11 0.04
C LEU A 20 8.62 13.48 -1.35
N LEU A 21 9.57 12.58 -1.56
CA LEU A 21 9.67 11.85 -2.83
C LEU A 21 8.43 10.99 -3.06
N LEU A 22 7.96 10.31 -2.02
CA LEU A 22 6.72 9.53 -2.11
C LEU A 22 5.54 10.40 -2.53
N GLU A 23 5.37 11.55 -1.89
CA GLU A 23 4.28 12.49 -2.24
C GLU A 23 4.38 12.98 -3.66
N ARG A 24 5.57 13.31 -4.15
CA ARG A 24 5.79 13.75 -5.54
C ARG A 24 5.44 12.65 -6.53
N VAL A 25 5.84 11.42 -6.25
CA VAL A 25 5.54 10.27 -7.11
C VAL A 25 4.03 10.06 -7.20
N ILE A 26 3.34 10.08 -6.06
CA ILE A 26 1.89 9.92 -6.04
C ILE A 26 1.20 11.05 -6.79
N LEU A 27 1.60 12.29 -6.56
CA LEU A 27 1.03 13.44 -7.27
C LEU A 27 1.24 13.33 -8.78
N ASN A 28 2.42 12.91 -9.22
CA ASN A 28 2.70 12.71 -10.62
C ASN A 28 1.79 11.64 -11.25
N LEU A 29 1.55 10.55 -10.54
CA LEU A 29 0.64 9.50 -10.97
C LEU A 29 -0.80 10.04 -11.09
N VAL A 30 -1.26 10.82 -10.14
CA VAL A 30 -2.59 11.46 -10.19
C VAL A 30 -2.71 12.35 -11.41
N LYS A 31 -1.71 13.18 -11.68
CA LYS A 31 -1.69 14.07 -12.85
C LYS A 31 -1.65 13.30 -14.17
N ASN A 32 -1.19 12.06 -14.15
CA ASN A 32 -1.15 11.19 -15.32
C ASN A 32 -2.31 10.20 -15.39
N GLY A 33 -3.36 10.44 -14.61
CA GLY A 33 -4.63 9.72 -14.75
C GLY A 33 -4.87 8.57 -13.79
N VAL A 34 -4.00 8.34 -12.81
CA VAL A 34 -4.28 7.34 -11.76
C VAL A 34 -5.37 7.89 -10.85
N THR A 35 -6.44 7.11 -10.70
CA THR A 35 -7.63 7.52 -9.93
C THR A 35 -7.89 6.64 -8.71
N ARG A 36 -7.22 5.49 -8.60
CA ARG A 36 -7.42 4.58 -7.48
C ARG A 36 -6.08 4.08 -6.94
N PHE A 37 -5.96 4.07 -5.63
CA PHE A 37 -4.76 3.61 -4.93
C PHE A 37 -5.11 2.47 -3.98
N LEU A 38 -4.40 1.35 -4.09
CA LEU A 38 -4.59 0.17 -3.25
C LEU A 38 -3.49 0.13 -2.19
N CYS A 39 -3.90 0.00 -0.94
CA CYS A 39 -2.98 -0.03 0.21
C CYS A 39 -3.22 -1.26 1.07
N GLY A 40 -2.16 -1.98 1.41
CA GLY A 40 -2.24 -3.20 2.22
C GLY A 40 -2.36 -2.96 3.72
N MET A 41 -2.25 -1.72 4.16
CA MET A 41 -2.44 -1.33 5.56
C MET A 41 -1.45 -1.95 6.55
N ALA A 42 -0.28 -2.38 6.07
CA ALA A 42 0.82 -2.76 6.96
C ALA A 42 1.41 -1.49 7.61
N VAL A 43 2.05 -1.66 8.76
CA VAL A 43 2.78 -0.54 9.39
C VAL A 43 3.93 -0.10 8.48
N GLY A 44 4.44 1.11 8.71
CA GLY A 44 5.58 1.64 7.96
C GLY A 44 5.19 2.24 6.62
N PHE A 45 5.74 1.74 5.54
CA PHE A 45 5.57 2.33 4.20
C PHE A 45 4.10 2.44 3.79
N ASP A 46 3.31 1.38 3.98
CA ASP A 46 1.90 1.39 3.58
C ASP A 46 1.12 2.52 4.24
N MET A 47 1.31 2.72 5.53
CA MET A 47 0.62 3.79 6.26
C MET A 47 1.06 5.17 5.79
N LYS A 48 2.35 5.34 5.49
CA LYS A 48 2.87 6.59 4.91
C LYS A 48 2.25 6.87 3.55
N ALA A 49 2.15 5.85 2.71
CA ALA A 49 1.54 5.98 1.39
C ALA A 49 0.05 6.31 1.50
N ALA A 50 -0.68 5.64 2.39
CA ALA A 50 -2.09 5.93 2.62
C ALA A 50 -2.32 7.37 3.09
N GLN A 51 -1.50 7.85 4.02
CA GLN A 51 -1.59 9.24 4.50
C GLN A 51 -1.34 10.25 3.38
N ALA A 52 -0.38 9.97 2.49
CA ALA A 52 -0.09 10.83 1.35
C ALA A 52 -1.29 10.90 0.38
N VAL A 53 -1.92 9.77 0.09
CA VAL A 53 -3.13 9.73 -0.74
C VAL A 53 -4.27 10.50 -0.09
N ILE A 54 -4.48 10.33 1.22
CA ILE A 54 -5.52 11.02 1.97
C ILE A 54 -5.35 12.55 1.87
N ARG A 55 -4.11 13.05 1.98
CA ARG A 55 -3.85 14.48 1.81
C ARG A 55 -4.20 14.97 0.41
N LEU A 56 -3.89 14.20 -0.61
CA LEU A 56 -4.19 14.56 -2.00
C LEU A 56 -5.68 14.49 -2.32
N LYS A 57 -6.44 13.67 -1.62
CA LYS A 57 -7.91 13.58 -1.80
C LYS A 57 -8.62 14.91 -1.54
N GLU A 58 -8.02 15.81 -0.78
CA GLU A 58 -8.60 17.13 -0.51
C GLU A 58 -8.71 17.97 -1.80
N ASN A 59 -7.82 17.76 -2.77
CA ASN A 59 -7.73 18.56 -3.98
C ASN A 59 -7.92 17.77 -5.28
N TYR A 60 -7.98 16.43 -5.21
CA TYR A 60 -8.09 15.57 -6.38
C TYR A 60 -9.16 14.51 -6.17
N ASN A 61 -9.88 14.19 -7.22
CA ASN A 61 -10.91 13.15 -7.19
C ASN A 61 -10.25 11.77 -7.38
N ILE A 62 -9.70 11.24 -6.30
CA ILE A 62 -9.03 9.95 -6.26
C ILE A 62 -9.60 9.10 -5.13
N GLU A 63 -9.42 7.79 -5.22
CA GLU A 63 -9.91 6.83 -4.24
C GLU A 63 -8.74 6.11 -3.55
N LEU A 64 -8.91 5.86 -2.25
CA LEU A 64 -8.04 5.00 -1.47
C LEU A 64 -8.81 3.74 -1.08
N VAL A 65 -8.26 2.58 -1.45
CA VAL A 65 -8.84 1.28 -1.14
C VAL A 65 -7.90 0.54 -0.19
N ALA A 66 -8.41 0.14 0.96
CA ALA A 66 -7.68 -0.71 1.89
C ALA A 66 -7.89 -2.17 1.50
N CYS A 67 -6.80 -2.89 1.26
CA CYS A 67 -6.81 -4.31 0.93
C CYS A 67 -6.24 -5.10 2.11
N LEU A 68 -7.13 -5.66 2.93
CA LEU A 68 -6.74 -6.34 4.15
C LEU A 68 -6.54 -7.83 3.91
N PRO A 69 -5.45 -8.43 4.40
CA PRO A 69 -5.30 -9.88 4.33
C PRO A 69 -6.34 -10.58 5.18
N CYS A 70 -6.73 -9.95 6.30
CA CYS A 70 -7.74 -10.44 7.23
C CYS A 70 -8.31 -9.28 8.02
N VAL A 71 -9.51 -9.47 8.59
CA VAL A 71 -10.19 -8.42 9.36
C VAL A 71 -9.40 -8.04 10.61
N ASN A 72 -8.73 -9.00 11.25
CA ASN A 72 -7.96 -8.79 12.47
C ASN A 72 -6.47 -8.49 12.22
N GLN A 73 -6.12 -7.95 11.07
CA GLN A 73 -4.74 -7.64 10.68
C GLN A 73 -3.98 -6.86 11.75
N ALA A 74 -4.61 -5.87 12.35
CA ALA A 74 -3.96 -4.94 13.27
C ALA A 74 -3.95 -5.42 14.73
N GLU A 75 -4.41 -6.63 15.00
CA GLU A 75 -4.55 -7.15 16.37
C GLU A 75 -3.27 -7.02 17.21
N ARG A 76 -2.11 -7.24 16.59
CA ARG A 76 -0.80 -7.19 17.26
C ARG A 76 -0.04 -5.89 17.06
N TYR A 77 -0.64 -4.88 16.45
CA TYR A 77 -0.01 -3.58 16.31
C TYR A 77 0.10 -2.89 17.66
N SER A 78 1.06 -1.96 17.80
CA SER A 78 1.15 -1.10 18.97
C SER A 78 -0.14 -0.26 19.11
N ALA A 79 -0.39 0.28 20.30
CA ALA A 79 -1.55 1.15 20.53
C ALA A 79 -1.55 2.34 19.56
N LYS A 80 -0.39 2.97 19.33
CA LYS A 80 -0.22 4.06 18.40
C LYS A 80 -0.58 3.65 16.97
N ASN A 81 -0.07 2.52 16.52
CA ASN A 81 -0.33 2.02 15.17
C ASN A 81 -1.77 1.53 14.97
N LYS A 82 -2.39 0.97 16.03
CA LYS A 82 -3.82 0.64 15.98
C LYS A 82 -4.69 1.86 15.78
N LEU A 83 -4.36 2.96 16.46
CA LEU A 83 -5.09 4.21 16.32
C LEU A 83 -4.95 4.77 14.90
N LEU A 84 -3.72 4.82 14.39
CA LEU A 84 -3.44 5.28 13.02
C LEU A 84 -4.16 4.40 11.98
N TYR A 85 -4.14 3.09 12.17
CA TYR A 85 -4.83 2.14 11.31
C TYR A 85 -6.34 2.46 11.23
N LYS A 86 -6.98 2.68 12.37
CA LYS A 86 -8.40 3.05 12.41
C LYS A 86 -8.67 4.38 11.72
N GLU A 87 -7.84 5.37 11.96
CA GLU A 87 -7.98 6.70 11.35
C GLU A 87 -7.90 6.61 9.82
N ILE A 88 -6.95 5.85 9.31
CA ILE A 88 -6.79 5.64 7.86
C ILE A 88 -7.99 4.89 7.28
N LEU A 89 -8.43 3.80 7.94
CA LEU A 89 -9.59 3.03 7.47
C LEU A 89 -10.84 3.88 7.35
N LEU A 90 -11.07 4.79 8.28
CA LEU A 90 -12.23 5.69 8.24
C LEU A 90 -12.20 6.63 7.02
N LYS A 91 -11.03 6.89 6.46
CA LYS A 91 -10.84 7.76 5.30
C LYS A 91 -10.71 6.99 3.99
N CYS A 92 -10.72 5.68 4.03
CA CYS A 92 -10.75 4.86 2.82
C CYS A 92 -12.13 4.89 2.17
N ASP A 93 -12.14 4.88 0.86
CA ASP A 93 -13.38 4.85 0.07
C ASP A 93 -13.97 3.45 0.01
N LEU A 94 -13.11 2.43 0.11
CA LEU A 94 -13.51 1.03 0.10
C LEU A 94 -12.54 0.23 0.95
N VAL A 95 -13.04 -0.78 1.64
CA VAL A 95 -12.24 -1.74 2.41
C VAL A 95 -12.57 -3.13 1.92
N VAL A 96 -11.57 -3.86 1.44
CA VAL A 96 -11.69 -5.23 0.98
C VAL A 96 -10.88 -6.11 1.94
N ALA A 97 -11.53 -7.09 2.57
CA ALA A 97 -10.86 -8.06 3.43
C ALA A 97 -10.99 -9.44 2.80
N LEU A 98 -9.86 -10.13 2.61
CA LEU A 98 -9.84 -11.44 1.96
C LEU A 98 -10.25 -12.56 2.91
N GLU A 99 -9.92 -12.43 4.19
CA GLU A 99 -10.23 -13.42 5.21
C GLU A 99 -10.78 -12.74 6.47
N ARG A 100 -11.56 -13.45 7.28
CA ARG A 100 -12.03 -12.94 8.57
C ARG A 100 -10.91 -12.91 9.59
N GLU A 101 -10.13 -14.00 9.66
CA GLU A 101 -9.05 -14.17 10.59
C GLU A 101 -7.75 -14.48 9.86
N TYR A 102 -6.63 -14.27 10.54
CA TYR A 102 -5.33 -14.61 10.00
C TYR A 102 -5.27 -16.09 9.63
N LYS A 103 -4.71 -16.37 8.45
CA LYS A 103 -4.54 -17.67 7.87
C LYS A 103 -3.21 -17.71 7.14
N ASN A 104 -2.51 -18.83 7.17
CA ASN A 104 -1.23 -18.96 6.48
C ASN A 104 -1.38 -18.58 4.99
N GLY A 105 -0.49 -17.72 4.53
CA GLY A 105 -0.48 -17.27 3.15
C GLY A 105 -1.44 -16.11 2.84
N CYS A 106 -2.22 -15.63 3.82
CA CYS A 106 -3.18 -14.55 3.56
C CYS A 106 -2.49 -13.22 3.19
N MET A 107 -1.29 -12.97 3.72
CA MET A 107 -0.52 -11.76 3.37
C MET A 107 -0.11 -11.81 1.89
N GLN A 108 0.41 -12.93 1.43
CA GLN A 108 0.80 -13.12 0.04
C GLN A 108 -0.42 -13.08 -0.90
N SER A 109 -1.54 -13.67 -0.49
CA SER A 109 -2.79 -13.61 -1.24
C SER A 109 -3.27 -12.17 -1.41
N ARG A 110 -3.20 -11.35 -0.35
CA ARG A 110 -3.51 -9.92 -0.40
C ARG A 110 -2.58 -9.20 -1.35
N ASP A 111 -1.28 -9.47 -1.27
CA ASP A 111 -0.29 -8.82 -2.13
C ASP A 111 -0.54 -9.15 -3.61
N ARG A 112 -0.83 -10.41 -3.93
CA ARG A 112 -1.20 -10.80 -5.30
C ARG A 112 -2.46 -10.12 -5.77
N PHE A 113 -3.48 -10.05 -4.91
CA PHE A 113 -4.73 -9.36 -5.21
C PHE A 113 -4.46 -7.89 -5.60
N MET A 114 -3.62 -7.19 -4.84
CA MET A 114 -3.27 -5.81 -5.13
C MET A 114 -2.54 -5.66 -6.46
N VAL A 115 -1.56 -6.51 -6.72
CA VAL A 115 -0.83 -6.48 -7.99
C VAL A 115 -1.75 -6.79 -9.17
N ASP A 116 -2.57 -7.83 -9.06
CA ASP A 116 -3.48 -8.25 -10.14
C ASP A 116 -4.52 -7.17 -10.48
N ASN A 117 -4.87 -6.33 -9.52
CA ASN A 117 -5.88 -5.28 -9.69
C ASN A 117 -5.28 -3.89 -9.89
N SER A 118 -4.02 -3.80 -10.28
CA SER A 118 -3.33 -2.53 -10.50
C SER A 118 -2.55 -2.51 -11.81
N ASP A 119 -2.20 -1.32 -12.26
CA ASP A 119 -1.39 -1.10 -13.46
C ASP A 119 0.05 -0.77 -13.09
N THR A 120 0.22 -0.09 -11.97
CA THR A 120 1.51 0.43 -11.50
C THR A 120 1.69 0.08 -10.03
N ILE A 121 2.92 -0.27 -9.68
CA ILE A 121 3.31 -0.53 -8.29
C ILE A 121 4.34 0.51 -7.88
N VAL A 122 4.06 1.25 -6.82
CA VAL A 122 5.05 2.10 -6.15
C VAL A 122 5.62 1.31 -4.99
N CYS A 123 6.92 1.12 -4.97
CA CYS A 123 7.55 0.29 -3.96
C CYS A 123 8.74 0.95 -3.28
N PHE A 124 8.95 0.56 -2.02
CA PHE A 124 10.14 0.88 -1.26
C PHE A 124 10.82 -0.42 -0.85
N LEU A 125 11.78 -0.88 -1.66
CA LEU A 125 12.47 -2.16 -1.50
C LEU A 125 13.96 -1.95 -1.31
N ARG A 126 14.50 -2.41 -0.18
CA ARG A 126 15.92 -2.29 0.18
C ARG A 126 16.56 -3.62 0.57
N LYS A 127 15.82 -4.73 0.42
CA LYS A 127 16.28 -6.09 0.80
C LYS A 127 16.01 -7.07 -0.33
N ASN A 128 16.75 -8.18 -0.34
CA ASN A 128 16.55 -9.28 -1.28
C ASN A 128 15.71 -10.42 -0.66
N SER A 129 14.85 -10.10 0.29
CA SER A 129 14.00 -11.08 0.96
C SER A 129 12.79 -10.38 1.59
N GLY A 130 11.79 -11.17 2.00
CA GLY A 130 10.61 -10.70 2.69
C GLY A 130 9.44 -10.38 1.77
N GLY A 131 8.37 -9.86 2.37
CA GLY A 131 7.10 -9.65 1.68
C GLY A 131 7.16 -8.63 0.54
N THR A 132 7.87 -7.53 0.73
CA THR A 132 8.04 -6.52 -0.33
C THR A 132 8.81 -7.07 -1.52
N TYR A 133 9.89 -7.80 -1.26
CA TYR A 133 10.67 -8.45 -2.30
C TYR A 133 9.81 -9.45 -3.10
N TYR A 134 9.03 -10.27 -2.39
CA TYR A 134 8.09 -11.21 -3.01
C TYR A 134 7.10 -10.47 -3.93
N THR A 135 6.49 -9.41 -3.42
CA THR A 135 5.46 -8.65 -4.15
C THR A 135 6.03 -7.98 -5.39
N VAL A 136 7.21 -7.37 -5.28
CA VAL A 136 7.87 -6.72 -6.42
C VAL A 136 8.20 -7.74 -7.50
N ASN A 137 8.72 -8.92 -7.13
CA ASN A 137 9.01 -9.96 -8.10
C ASN A 137 7.75 -10.51 -8.76
N TYR A 138 6.68 -10.67 -8.00
CA TYR A 138 5.39 -11.06 -8.57
C TYR A 138 4.91 -10.03 -9.60
N ALA A 139 5.02 -8.73 -9.26
CA ALA A 139 4.63 -7.64 -10.16
C ALA A 139 5.47 -7.62 -11.45
N LYS A 140 6.78 -7.90 -11.34
CA LYS A 140 7.66 -8.00 -12.51
C LYS A 140 7.22 -9.14 -13.44
N ARG A 141 6.92 -10.30 -12.89
CA ARG A 141 6.42 -11.42 -13.67
C ARG A 141 5.06 -11.15 -14.33
N ALA A 142 4.25 -10.31 -13.69
CA ALA A 142 2.95 -9.88 -14.22
C ALA A 142 3.07 -8.69 -15.20
N ASN A 143 4.28 -8.26 -15.54
CA ASN A 143 4.56 -7.15 -16.45
C ASN A 143 3.94 -5.82 -16.02
N LYS A 144 3.85 -5.58 -14.72
CA LYS A 144 3.36 -4.31 -14.19
C LYS A 144 4.47 -3.26 -14.24
N LYS A 145 4.08 -1.99 -14.36
CA LYS A 145 5.01 -0.87 -14.24
C LYS A 145 5.41 -0.74 -12.77
N ILE A 146 6.71 -0.66 -12.52
CA ILE A 146 7.25 -0.56 -11.15
C ILE A 146 7.99 0.76 -11.00
N ILE A 147 7.63 1.52 -9.98
CA ILE A 147 8.31 2.74 -9.59
C ILE A 147 8.96 2.49 -8.25
N GLN A 148 10.27 2.38 -8.24
CA GLN A 148 11.07 2.22 -7.04
C GLN A 148 11.44 3.60 -6.50
N ILE A 149 11.12 3.87 -5.25
CA ILE A 149 11.47 5.14 -4.61
C ILE A 149 12.57 5.02 -3.55
#